data_2f4da25876c467f1aba823a91bb697a7
#
_entry.id   2f4da25876c467f1aba823a91bb697a7
#
_cell.length_a   1.000
_cell.length_b   1.000
_cell.length_c   1.000
_cell.angle_alpha   90.00
_cell.angle_beta   90.00
_cell.angle_gamma   90.00
#
_symmetry.space_group_name_H-M   'P 1'
#
loop_
_entity.id
_entity.type
_entity.pdbx_description
1 polymer ?
#
loop_
_entity_poly.entity_id
_entity_poly.type
_entity_poly.pdbx_seq_one_letter_code
_entity_poly.pdbx_strand_id
1 'polypeptide(L)'
;EMVNKLLIENKRDASSIQKDKLDLNKLEKSINSNPMIEKSEVFVTIDGVLKAVVKQKTPIARVFNDEGSFYIDYQGNIMPLSDEFTARVPIISGEISKENKGDFDKLLRFVYKDDFLKKNIIGIQILPDGSLKMMNRNFDYEIEFGKIVNVKRKFSNYKAFFQKAVLDSSLQNYKKINLRFIQQVVCTK
;
A
#
# COMPACT_ATOMS: atom_id res chain seq x y z
N GLU A 1 11.36 -11.73 -17.27
CA GLU A 1 12.40 -10.74 -17.68
C GLU A 1 13.53 -10.62 -16.64
N MET A 2 13.23 -10.38 -15.36
CA MET A 2 14.22 -10.22 -14.28
C MET A 2 15.07 -11.49 -14.04
N VAL A 3 14.47 -12.68 -14.05
CA VAL A 3 15.18 -13.96 -13.89
C VAL A 3 16.14 -14.19 -15.05
N ASN A 4 15.70 -13.89 -16.29
CA ASN A 4 16.57 -13.96 -17.46
C ASN A 4 17.74 -12.97 -17.37
N LYS A 5 17.54 -11.76 -16.84
CA LYS A 5 18.60 -10.77 -16.65
C LYS A 5 19.66 -11.26 -15.65
N LEU A 6 19.23 -11.87 -14.54
CA LEU A 6 20.12 -12.46 -13.53
C LEU A 6 20.92 -13.67 -14.08
N LEU A 7 20.32 -14.45 -15.00
CA LEU A 7 20.99 -15.56 -15.69
C LEU A 7 21.96 -15.07 -16.79
N ILE A 8 21.62 -13.98 -17.49
CA ILE A 8 22.45 -13.38 -18.55
C ILE A 8 23.67 -12.64 -17.98
N GLU A 9 23.59 -12.02 -16.79
CA GLU A 9 24.74 -11.38 -16.14
C GLU A 9 25.88 -12.38 -15.83
N ASN A 10 25.59 -13.69 -15.74
CA ASN A 10 26.61 -14.74 -15.59
C ASN A 10 27.20 -15.25 -16.93
N LYS A 11 26.92 -14.62 -18.07
CA LYS A 11 27.52 -14.86 -19.41
C LYS A 11 27.59 -16.32 -19.86
N ARG A 12 26.64 -17.18 -19.44
CA ARG A 12 26.54 -18.56 -19.90
C ARG A 12 25.10 -18.85 -20.33
N ASP A 13 24.97 -19.45 -21.49
CA ASP A 13 23.67 -19.91 -21.99
C ASP A 13 23.00 -20.83 -20.96
N ALA A 14 21.80 -20.47 -20.50
CA ALA A 14 21.09 -21.20 -19.46
C ALA A 14 20.82 -22.68 -19.81
N SER A 15 20.90 -23.03 -21.10
CA SER A 15 20.73 -24.40 -21.63
C SER A 15 21.89 -25.33 -21.33
N SER A 16 23.04 -24.86 -20.82
CA SER A 16 24.28 -25.63 -20.63
C SER A 16 24.77 -25.75 -19.19
N ILE A 17 23.99 -25.32 -18.19
CA ILE A 17 24.40 -25.40 -16.78
C ILE A 17 24.12 -26.81 -16.25
N GLN A 18 25.18 -27.55 -15.83
CA GLN A 18 25.03 -28.83 -15.15
C GLN A 18 24.23 -28.64 -13.84
N LYS A 19 23.23 -29.52 -13.59
CA LYS A 19 22.36 -29.46 -12.38
C LYS A 19 23.18 -29.36 -11.08
N ASP A 20 24.31 -30.07 -11.01
CA ASP A 20 25.17 -30.16 -9.82
C ASP A 20 25.92 -28.83 -9.50
N LYS A 21 25.95 -27.91 -10.46
CA LYS A 21 26.62 -26.60 -10.32
C LYS A 21 25.63 -25.45 -10.10
N LEU A 22 24.33 -25.74 -10.11
CA LEU A 22 23.28 -24.73 -9.97
C LEU A 22 22.92 -24.57 -8.48
N ASP A 23 23.40 -23.49 -7.87
CA ASP A 23 23.05 -23.13 -6.49
C ASP A 23 21.68 -22.42 -6.48
N LEU A 24 20.61 -23.20 -6.34
CA LEU A 24 19.22 -22.69 -6.30
C LEU A 24 19.00 -21.75 -5.12
N ASN A 25 19.64 -22.01 -3.96
CA ASN A 25 19.52 -21.15 -2.79
C ASN A 25 20.15 -19.77 -3.03
N LYS A 26 21.28 -19.73 -3.74
CA LYS A 26 21.94 -18.47 -4.11
C LYS A 26 21.08 -17.67 -5.09
N LEU A 27 20.47 -18.33 -6.06
CA LEU A 27 19.53 -17.68 -7.00
C LEU A 27 18.32 -17.12 -6.28
N GLU A 28 17.71 -17.92 -5.41
CA GLU A 28 16.55 -17.47 -4.62
C GLU A 28 16.88 -16.28 -3.71
N LYS A 29 18.02 -16.31 -3.01
CA LYS A 29 18.52 -15.17 -2.22
C LYS A 29 18.74 -13.94 -3.08
N SER A 30 19.30 -14.10 -4.27
CA SER A 30 19.52 -12.99 -5.21
C SER A 30 18.21 -12.36 -5.68
N ILE A 31 17.20 -13.17 -5.98
CA ILE A 31 15.87 -12.69 -6.36
C ILE A 31 15.21 -11.99 -5.16
N ASN A 32 15.25 -12.59 -3.97
CA ASN A 32 14.67 -12.04 -2.74
C ASN A 32 15.37 -10.76 -2.25
N SER A 33 16.60 -10.49 -2.69
CA SER A 33 17.28 -9.21 -2.40
C SER A 33 16.71 -8.03 -3.17
N ASN A 34 15.91 -8.26 -4.20
CA ASN A 34 15.24 -7.19 -4.93
C ASN A 34 14.14 -6.55 -4.04
N PRO A 35 14.18 -5.23 -3.80
CA PRO A 35 13.25 -4.57 -2.89
C PRO A 35 11.78 -4.59 -3.32
N MET A 36 11.49 -4.96 -4.59
CA MET A 36 10.14 -5.13 -5.13
C MET A 36 9.55 -6.52 -4.89
N ILE A 37 10.37 -7.48 -4.44
CA ILE A 37 9.98 -8.88 -4.28
C ILE A 37 9.66 -9.15 -2.81
N GLU A 38 8.50 -9.78 -2.58
CA GLU A 38 8.07 -10.25 -1.27
C GLU A 38 8.68 -11.61 -0.95
N LYS A 39 8.61 -12.53 -1.92
CA LYS A 39 9.12 -13.90 -1.80
C LYS A 39 9.35 -14.49 -3.18
N SER A 40 10.38 -15.32 -3.32
CA SER A 40 10.55 -16.17 -4.49
C SER A 40 10.79 -17.62 -4.07
N GLU A 41 10.48 -18.54 -4.97
CA GLU A 41 10.81 -19.97 -4.88
C GLU A 41 11.46 -20.39 -6.20
N VAL A 42 12.68 -20.96 -6.11
CA VAL A 42 13.45 -21.37 -7.29
C VAL A 42 13.64 -22.88 -7.24
N PHE A 43 13.26 -23.57 -8.32
CA PHE A 43 13.38 -25.02 -8.41
C PHE A 43 13.62 -25.49 -9.85
N VAL A 44 14.13 -26.71 -9.99
CA VAL A 44 14.30 -27.37 -11.28
C VAL A 44 13.28 -28.47 -11.37
N THR A 45 12.52 -28.51 -12.47
CA THR A 45 11.54 -29.56 -12.75
C THR A 45 12.21 -30.87 -13.13
N ILE A 46 11.46 -31.98 -13.18
CA ILE A 46 11.99 -33.33 -13.50
C ILE A 46 12.61 -33.36 -14.91
N ASP A 47 12.03 -32.63 -15.85
CA ASP A 47 12.48 -32.42 -17.21
C ASP A 47 13.68 -31.49 -17.37
N GLY A 48 14.21 -30.96 -16.22
CA GLY A 48 15.42 -30.16 -16.21
C GLY A 48 15.20 -28.66 -16.44
N VAL A 49 13.95 -28.17 -16.44
CA VAL A 49 13.65 -26.76 -16.62
C VAL A 49 13.78 -26.01 -15.29
N LEU A 50 14.60 -24.95 -15.27
CA LEU A 50 14.68 -24.01 -14.13
C LEU A 50 13.44 -23.13 -14.10
N LYS A 51 12.74 -23.11 -12.96
CA LYS A 51 11.58 -22.26 -12.72
C LYS A 51 11.80 -21.38 -11.50
N ALA A 52 11.35 -20.13 -11.60
CA ALA A 52 11.26 -19.21 -10.47
C ALA A 52 9.80 -18.73 -10.35
N VAL A 53 9.19 -18.97 -9.21
CA VAL A 53 7.89 -18.41 -8.84
C VAL A 53 8.15 -17.19 -7.95
N VAL A 54 7.69 -16.03 -8.39
CA VAL A 54 7.98 -14.75 -7.73
C VAL A 54 6.68 -14.09 -7.30
N LYS A 55 6.60 -13.73 -6.01
CA LYS A 55 5.54 -12.90 -5.45
C LYS A 55 6.07 -11.49 -5.27
N GLN A 56 5.48 -10.53 -5.97
CA GLN A 56 5.82 -9.12 -5.81
C GLN A 56 5.18 -8.54 -4.54
N LYS A 57 5.85 -7.54 -3.94
CA LYS A 57 5.27 -6.73 -2.86
C LYS A 57 4.05 -5.97 -3.37
N THR A 58 3.07 -5.79 -2.49
CA THR A 58 1.84 -5.07 -2.80
C THR A 58 1.89 -3.69 -2.14
N PRO A 59 2.05 -2.59 -2.89
CA PRO A 59 2.01 -1.25 -2.34
C PRO A 59 0.59 -0.92 -1.87
N ILE A 60 0.46 -0.34 -0.67
CA ILE A 60 -0.82 0.07 -0.06
C ILE A 60 -0.90 1.55 0.26
N ALA A 61 0.23 2.25 0.26
CA ALA A 61 0.32 3.70 0.41
C ALA A 61 1.58 4.23 -0.26
N ARG A 62 1.59 5.52 -0.60
CA ARG A 62 2.76 6.25 -1.08
C ARG A 62 3.06 7.39 -0.11
N VAL A 63 4.23 7.39 0.48
CA VAL A 63 4.72 8.49 1.31
C VAL A 63 5.39 9.52 0.42
N PHE A 64 5.14 10.78 0.71
CA PHE A 64 5.83 11.91 0.11
C PHE A 64 6.30 12.82 1.24
N ASN A 65 7.61 12.98 1.38
CA ASN A 65 8.27 13.84 2.36
C ASN A 65 9.49 14.52 1.75
N ASP A 66 10.21 15.31 2.54
CA ASP A 66 11.38 16.07 2.10
C ASP A 66 12.55 15.17 1.64
N GLU A 67 12.61 13.92 2.10
CA GLU A 67 13.61 12.94 1.70
C GLU A 67 13.30 12.26 0.38
N GLY A 68 12.08 12.45 -0.17
CA GLY A 68 11.64 11.88 -1.42
C GLY A 68 10.30 11.18 -1.37
N SER A 69 10.13 10.18 -2.22
CA SER A 69 8.89 9.43 -2.32
C SER A 69 9.15 7.94 -2.38
N PHE A 70 8.37 7.16 -1.62
CA PHE A 70 8.46 5.71 -1.57
C PHE A 70 7.08 5.10 -1.28
N TYR A 71 6.92 3.81 -1.57
CA TYR A 71 5.73 3.08 -1.17
C TYR A 71 5.89 2.43 0.21
N ILE A 72 4.75 2.22 0.88
CA ILE A 72 4.60 1.28 1.99
C ILE A 72 3.90 0.04 1.43
N ASP A 73 4.51 -1.14 1.62
CA ASP A 73 3.94 -2.40 1.21
C ASP A 73 2.89 -2.91 2.23
N TYR A 74 2.20 -4.00 1.86
CA TYR A 74 1.17 -4.61 2.72
C TYR A 74 1.70 -5.10 4.07
N GLN A 75 2.99 -5.42 4.19
CA GLN A 75 3.64 -5.81 5.43
C GLN A 75 4.03 -4.59 6.30
N GLY A 76 4.02 -3.38 5.75
CA GLY A 76 4.43 -2.14 6.41
C GLY A 76 5.91 -1.79 6.17
N ASN A 77 6.57 -2.44 5.20
CA ASN A 77 7.93 -2.15 4.83
C ASN A 77 8.02 -1.08 3.75
N ILE A 78 9.15 -0.40 3.70
CA ILE A 78 9.46 0.54 2.62
C ILE A 78 9.73 -0.24 1.33
N MET A 79 9.18 0.27 0.23
CA MET A 79 9.35 -0.24 -1.11
C MET A 79 9.64 0.94 -2.04
N PRO A 80 10.66 0.87 -2.92
CA PRO A 80 10.98 1.96 -3.84
C PRO A 80 9.86 2.17 -4.86
N LEU A 81 9.90 3.32 -5.51
CA LEU A 81 9.05 3.55 -6.67
C LEU A 81 9.52 2.69 -7.86
N SER A 82 8.60 2.41 -8.77
CA SER A 82 8.90 1.77 -10.04
C SER A 82 8.80 2.79 -11.17
N ASP A 83 9.75 2.77 -12.09
CA ASP A 83 9.73 3.62 -13.28
C ASP A 83 8.67 3.15 -14.30
N GLU A 84 8.32 1.86 -14.25
CA GLU A 84 7.38 1.24 -15.19
C GLU A 84 5.93 1.26 -14.71
N PHE A 85 5.69 1.36 -13.39
CA PHE A 85 4.35 1.24 -12.83
C PHE A 85 4.11 2.15 -11.63
N THR A 86 3.02 2.92 -11.69
CA THR A 86 2.54 3.74 -10.57
C THR A 86 1.31 3.12 -9.94
N ALA A 87 1.40 2.74 -8.67
CA ALA A 87 0.28 2.18 -7.91
C ALA A 87 -0.76 3.27 -7.56
N ARG A 88 -2.04 2.93 -7.71
CA ARG A 88 -3.14 3.79 -7.27
C ARG A 88 -3.44 3.54 -5.79
N VAL A 89 -2.69 4.21 -4.94
CA VAL A 89 -2.77 4.10 -3.47
C VAL A 89 -2.86 5.50 -2.85
N PRO A 90 -3.35 5.63 -1.61
CA PRO A 90 -3.39 6.92 -0.93
C PRO A 90 -1.99 7.53 -0.78
N ILE A 91 -1.92 8.85 -0.93
CA ILE A 91 -0.71 9.64 -0.65
C ILE A 91 -0.70 9.99 0.83
N ILE A 92 0.42 9.71 1.50
CA ILE A 92 0.62 10.01 2.90
C ILE A 92 1.52 11.24 3.01
N SER A 93 1.11 12.22 3.79
CA SER A 93 1.90 13.40 4.15
C SER A 93 1.97 13.58 5.66
N GLY A 94 3.03 14.24 6.15
CA GLY A 94 3.34 14.37 7.57
C GLY A 94 4.19 13.21 8.08
N GLU A 95 4.56 13.28 9.37
CA GLU A 95 5.46 12.31 9.99
C GLU A 95 4.71 11.19 10.70
N ILE A 96 5.14 9.96 10.44
CA ILE A 96 4.68 8.78 11.15
C ILE A 96 5.63 8.56 12.34
N SER A 97 5.18 8.87 13.57
CA SER A 97 5.97 8.58 14.75
C SER A 97 6.18 7.08 14.92
N LYS A 98 7.35 6.68 15.47
CA LYS A 98 7.67 5.27 15.71
C LYS A 98 6.62 4.57 16.59
N GLU A 99 6.05 5.29 17.55
CA GLU A 99 5.02 4.79 18.46
C GLU A 99 3.69 4.48 17.76
N ASN A 100 3.33 5.29 16.77
CA ASN A 100 2.06 5.15 16.04
C ASN A 100 2.16 4.29 14.78
N LYS A 101 3.38 3.89 14.39
CA LYS A 101 3.61 3.16 13.14
C LYS A 101 2.75 1.89 13.03
N GLY A 102 2.71 1.07 14.08
CA GLY A 102 1.97 -0.19 14.05
C GLY A 102 0.46 0.00 13.86
N ASP A 103 -0.13 1.01 14.48
CA ASP A 103 -1.55 1.31 14.32
C ASP A 103 -1.85 2.00 12.98
N PHE A 104 -0.91 2.79 12.49
CA PHE A 104 -1.00 3.37 11.16
C PHE A 104 -0.94 2.29 10.07
N ASP A 105 -0.05 1.32 10.18
CA ASP A 105 0.03 0.19 9.25
C ASP A 105 -1.26 -0.66 9.25
N LYS A 106 -1.90 -0.85 10.42
CA LYS A 106 -3.21 -1.50 10.53
C LYS A 106 -4.31 -0.69 9.82
N LEU A 107 -4.29 0.64 9.98
CA LEU A 107 -5.22 1.54 9.30
C LEU A 107 -5.06 1.45 7.78
N LEU A 108 -3.82 1.50 7.26
CA LEU A 108 -3.55 1.39 5.82
C LEU A 108 -4.04 0.06 5.26
N ARG A 109 -3.76 -1.05 5.95
CA ARG A 109 -4.30 -2.37 5.56
C ARG A 109 -5.82 -2.41 5.59
N PHE A 110 -6.45 -1.74 6.54
CA PHE A 110 -7.92 -1.64 6.61
C PHE A 110 -8.48 -0.89 5.40
N VAL A 111 -7.89 0.27 5.06
CA VAL A 111 -8.28 1.06 3.88
C VAL A 111 -8.07 0.26 2.59
N TYR A 112 -6.94 -0.44 2.48
CA TYR A 112 -6.60 -1.23 1.30
C TYR A 112 -7.54 -2.43 1.08
N LYS A 113 -7.96 -3.12 2.16
CA LYS A 113 -8.86 -4.28 2.09
C LYS A 113 -10.31 -3.94 1.76
N ASP A 114 -10.70 -2.72 2.01
CA ASP A 114 -12.07 -2.27 1.83
C ASP A 114 -12.24 -1.57 0.48
N ASP A 115 -12.99 -2.15 -0.42
CA ASP A 115 -13.14 -1.66 -1.80
C ASP A 115 -13.69 -0.23 -1.86
N PHE A 116 -14.59 0.15 -0.96
CA PHE A 116 -15.12 1.51 -0.90
C PHE A 116 -14.02 2.49 -0.47
N LEU A 117 -13.31 2.20 0.62
CA LEU A 117 -12.26 3.08 1.14
C LEU A 117 -11.09 3.18 0.16
N LYS A 118 -10.66 2.06 -0.41
CA LYS A 118 -9.60 2.00 -1.43
C LYS A 118 -9.92 2.87 -2.66
N LYS A 119 -11.18 2.92 -3.07
CA LYS A 119 -11.63 3.74 -4.21
C LYS A 119 -11.77 5.21 -3.86
N ASN A 120 -12.17 5.53 -2.63
CA ASN A 120 -12.56 6.89 -2.24
C ASN A 120 -11.48 7.67 -1.48
N ILE A 121 -10.61 7.02 -0.70
CA ILE A 121 -9.55 7.71 0.05
C ILE A 121 -8.30 7.82 -0.82
N ILE A 122 -7.89 9.05 -1.15
CA ILE A 122 -6.72 9.32 -2.01
C ILE A 122 -5.57 9.98 -1.27
N GLY A 123 -5.81 10.52 -0.08
CA GLY A 123 -4.79 11.17 0.72
C GLY A 123 -5.05 10.99 2.21
N ILE A 124 -3.99 10.88 2.99
CA ILE A 124 -4.01 10.83 4.45
C ILE A 124 -2.91 11.75 4.94
N GLN A 125 -3.29 12.83 5.60
CA GLN A 125 -2.38 13.75 6.25
C GLN A 125 -2.28 13.42 7.74
N ILE A 126 -1.06 13.28 8.23
CA ILE A 126 -0.75 13.10 9.65
C ILE A 126 -0.44 14.47 10.22
N LEU A 127 -1.21 14.89 11.22
CA LEU A 127 -1.01 16.16 11.90
C LEU A 127 0.02 16.02 13.03
N PRO A 128 0.64 17.13 13.49
CA PRO A 128 1.66 17.10 14.55
C PRO A 128 1.19 16.45 15.86
N ASP A 129 -0.11 16.51 16.15
CA ASP A 129 -0.71 15.85 17.32
C ASP A 129 -0.96 14.35 17.07
N GLY A 130 -0.60 13.80 15.91
CA GLY A 130 -0.83 12.41 15.48
C GLY A 130 -2.28 12.12 15.11
N SER A 131 -3.14 13.13 14.96
CA SER A 131 -4.46 12.95 14.35
C SER A 131 -4.38 12.93 12.83
N LEU A 132 -5.41 12.37 12.19
CA LEU A 132 -5.44 12.19 10.74
C LEU A 132 -6.54 13.04 10.11
N LYS A 133 -6.20 13.59 8.95
CA LYS A 133 -7.12 14.12 7.96
C LYS A 133 -7.05 13.27 6.70
N MET A 134 -8.18 13.09 6.03
CA MET A 134 -8.22 12.28 4.80
C MET A 134 -8.92 13.06 3.70
N MET A 135 -8.57 12.75 2.46
CA MET A 135 -9.11 13.36 1.25
C MET A 135 -9.91 12.32 0.46
N ASN A 136 -11.06 12.74 -0.05
CA ASN A 136 -11.88 11.92 -0.93
C ASN A 136 -11.49 12.15 -2.39
N ARG A 137 -11.71 11.14 -3.25
CA ARG A 137 -11.37 11.20 -4.68
C ARG A 137 -12.27 12.12 -5.49
N ASN A 138 -13.55 12.12 -5.20
CA ASN A 138 -14.60 12.69 -6.06
C ASN A 138 -15.23 13.97 -5.48
N PHE A 139 -14.89 14.29 -4.24
CA PHE A 139 -15.49 15.42 -3.52
C PHE A 139 -14.42 16.16 -2.74
N ASP A 140 -14.51 17.48 -2.71
CA ASP A 140 -13.50 18.38 -2.14
C ASP A 140 -13.58 18.54 -0.61
N TYR A 141 -14.47 17.79 0.05
CA TYR A 141 -14.53 17.83 1.51
C TYR A 141 -13.33 17.14 2.17
N GLU A 142 -12.92 17.69 3.29
CA GLU A 142 -11.93 17.10 4.18
C GLU A 142 -12.61 16.15 5.17
N ILE A 143 -12.02 14.98 5.39
CA ILE A 143 -12.45 14.03 6.42
C ILE A 143 -11.56 14.20 7.64
N GLU A 144 -12.09 14.76 8.73
CA GLU A 144 -11.42 14.84 10.02
C GLU A 144 -11.54 13.49 10.75
N PHE A 145 -10.60 12.57 10.47
CA PHE A 145 -10.61 11.23 11.08
C PHE A 145 -10.23 11.28 12.57
N GLY A 146 -9.31 12.18 12.96
CA GLY A 146 -8.76 12.26 14.32
C GLY A 146 -7.78 11.14 14.63
N LYS A 147 -7.67 10.76 15.91
CA LYS A 147 -6.76 9.70 16.36
C LYS A 147 -7.12 8.32 15.78
N ILE A 148 -6.12 7.43 15.68
CA ILE A 148 -6.27 6.06 15.16
C ILE A 148 -6.90 5.16 16.24
N VAL A 149 -8.13 5.45 16.60
CA VAL A 149 -8.93 4.68 17.54
C VAL A 149 -10.30 4.39 16.93
N ASN A 150 -10.89 3.25 17.26
CA ASN A 150 -12.21 2.84 16.77
C ASN A 150 -12.33 2.87 15.22
N VAL A 151 -11.26 2.54 14.51
CA VAL A 151 -11.11 2.65 13.04
C VAL A 151 -12.31 2.05 12.30
N LYS A 152 -12.68 0.80 12.63
CA LYS A 152 -13.80 0.10 12.00
C LYS A 152 -15.10 0.87 12.13
N ARG A 153 -15.42 1.39 13.34
CA ARG A 153 -16.68 2.10 13.59
C ARG A 153 -16.71 3.44 12.87
N LYS A 154 -15.61 4.20 12.89
CA LYS A 154 -15.51 5.48 12.18
C LYS A 154 -15.74 5.29 10.67
N PHE A 155 -15.11 4.31 10.06
CA PHE A 155 -15.33 4.04 8.64
C PHE A 155 -16.72 3.48 8.33
N SER A 156 -17.32 2.69 9.24
CA SER A 156 -18.72 2.26 9.08
C SER A 156 -19.67 3.46 9.09
N ASN A 157 -19.48 4.39 10.03
CA ASN A 157 -20.26 5.63 10.10
C ASN A 157 -20.07 6.50 8.84
N TYR A 158 -18.82 6.62 8.38
CA TYR A 158 -18.52 7.35 7.14
C TYR A 158 -19.23 6.73 5.92
N LYS A 159 -19.21 5.40 5.78
CA LYS A 159 -19.91 4.72 4.69
C LYS A 159 -21.41 4.95 4.71
N ALA A 160 -22.01 4.80 5.89
CA ALA A 160 -23.46 5.02 6.06
C ALA A 160 -23.85 6.47 5.73
N PHE A 161 -23.06 7.43 6.21
CA PHE A 161 -23.23 8.85 5.86
C PHE A 161 -23.09 9.06 4.35
N PHE A 162 -22.02 8.55 3.74
CA PHE A 162 -21.74 8.71 2.32
C PHE A 162 -22.86 8.16 1.46
N GLN A 163 -23.37 6.96 1.75
CA GLN A 163 -24.48 6.35 1.04
C GLN A 163 -25.75 7.20 1.07
N LYS A 164 -26.08 7.74 2.27
CA LYS A 164 -27.23 8.63 2.42
C LYS A 164 -27.03 9.94 1.66
N ALA A 165 -25.88 10.58 1.82
CA ALA A 165 -25.59 11.88 1.22
C ALA A 165 -25.43 11.82 -0.31
N VAL A 166 -25.08 10.67 -0.88
CA VAL A 166 -25.11 10.42 -2.34
C VAL A 166 -26.55 10.41 -2.83
N LEU A 167 -27.45 9.71 -2.13
CA LEU A 167 -28.88 9.65 -2.51
C LEU A 167 -29.54 11.03 -2.49
N ASP A 168 -29.18 11.84 -1.50
CA ASP A 168 -29.71 13.21 -1.34
C ASP A 168 -28.97 14.24 -2.20
N SER A 169 -27.96 13.85 -2.98
CA SER A 169 -27.07 14.74 -3.76
C SER A 169 -26.44 15.86 -2.92
N SER A 170 -26.25 15.63 -1.62
CA SER A 170 -25.81 16.66 -0.67
C SER A 170 -24.30 16.69 -0.43
N LEU A 171 -23.54 15.69 -0.92
CA LEU A 171 -22.09 15.57 -0.67
C LEU A 171 -21.29 16.80 -1.11
N GLN A 172 -21.65 17.40 -2.23
CA GLN A 172 -20.98 18.60 -2.76
C GLN A 172 -21.19 19.87 -1.91
N ASN A 173 -22.15 19.85 -0.98
CA ASN A 173 -22.44 20.98 -0.09
C ASN A 173 -21.59 20.98 1.18
N TYR A 174 -20.87 19.90 1.44
CA TYR A 174 -20.03 19.76 2.63
C TYR A 174 -18.58 20.15 2.35
N LYS A 175 -17.96 20.85 3.31
CA LYS A 175 -16.53 21.18 3.34
C LYS A 175 -15.76 20.25 4.27
N LYS A 176 -16.45 19.77 5.33
CA LYS A 176 -15.81 18.91 6.33
C LYS A 176 -16.77 17.81 6.80
N ILE A 177 -16.21 16.61 6.98
CA ILE A 177 -16.87 15.44 7.56
C ILE A 177 -16.05 15.00 8.76
N ASN A 178 -16.58 15.21 9.96
CA ASN A 178 -15.91 14.92 11.21
C ASN A 178 -16.28 13.54 11.73
N LEU A 179 -15.30 12.63 11.82
CA LEU A 179 -15.42 11.26 12.31
C LEU A 179 -14.80 11.06 13.71
N ARG A 180 -14.44 12.14 14.41
CA ARG A 180 -13.86 12.04 15.77
C ARG A 180 -14.86 11.47 16.77
N PHE A 181 -16.16 11.66 16.51
CA PHE A 181 -17.24 11.18 17.37
C PHE A 181 -17.67 9.78 16.96
N ILE A 182 -17.80 8.87 17.97
CA ILE A 182 -18.09 7.45 17.69
C ILE A 182 -19.56 7.23 17.34
N GLN A 183 -20.46 8.07 17.84
CA GLN A 183 -21.90 7.86 17.72
C GLN A 183 -22.55 8.64 16.57
N GLN A 184 -21.86 9.62 16.01
CA GLN A 184 -22.40 10.52 14.98
C GLN A 184 -21.34 11.00 14.01
N VAL A 185 -21.77 11.35 12.80
CA VAL A 185 -20.96 12.09 11.82
C VAL A 185 -21.40 13.54 11.85
N VAL A 186 -20.48 14.46 12.11
CA VAL A 186 -20.77 15.90 12.12
C VAL A 186 -20.23 16.52 10.84
N CYS A 187 -21.07 17.22 10.11
CA CYS A 187 -20.71 17.82 8.83
C CYS A 187 -20.82 19.35 8.87
N THR A 188 -19.88 20.02 8.19
CA THR A 188 -19.87 21.46 7.99
C THR A 188 -20.07 21.75 6.50
N LYS A 189 -20.98 22.65 6.19
CA LYS A 189 -21.22 23.17 4.84
C LYS A 189 -20.26 24.30 4.49
#